data_25b4cf3ae5920398cb4c0c012dcd2ee1
#
_entry.id   25b4cf3ae5920398cb4c0c012dcd2ee1
#
_cell.length_a   1.000
_cell.length_b   1.000
_cell.length_c   1.000
_cell.angle_alpha   90.00
_cell.angle_beta   90.00
_cell.angle_gamma   90.00
#
_symmetry.space_group_name_H-M   'P 1'
#
loop_
_entity.id
_entity.type
_entity.pdbx_description
1 polymer ?
#
loop_
_entity_poly.entity_id
_entity_poly.type
_entity_poly.pdbx_seq_one_letter_code
_entity_poly.pdbx_strand_id
1 'polypeptide(L)'
;MLLKGTRVDGVYTADPEKDPTATKFGEITFEEVLERRLKVMDLTAFTLCRENRLEIVVFDMDTAGNLGRVLAGEGIGTRVKP
;
A
#
# COMPACT_ATOMS: atom_id res chain seq x y z
N MET A 1 -2.60 12.71 -1.55
CA MET A 1 -2.73 11.26 -1.31
C MET A 1 -2.99 10.53 -2.62
N LEU A 2 -2.28 9.46 -2.86
CA LEU A 2 -2.47 8.61 -4.02
C LEU A 2 -3.17 7.32 -3.60
N LEU A 3 -4.26 6.96 -4.29
CA LEU A 3 -4.98 5.73 -4.02
C LEU A 3 -4.55 4.67 -5.04
N LYS A 4 -4.02 3.56 -4.54
CA LYS A 4 -3.58 2.43 -5.35
C LYS A 4 -4.55 1.26 -5.17
N GLY A 5 -5.50 1.13 -6.08
CA GLY A 5 -6.41 -0.01 -6.09
C GLY A 5 -5.73 -1.25 -6.66
N THR A 6 -5.77 -2.34 -5.95
CA THR A 6 -5.15 -3.61 -6.35
C THR A 6 -6.08 -4.79 -6.08
N ARG A 7 -5.64 -6.00 -6.40
CA ARG A 7 -6.33 -7.24 -6.03
C ARG A 7 -5.91 -7.73 -4.66
N VAL A 8 -4.91 -7.09 -4.06
CA VAL A 8 -4.40 -7.43 -2.73
C VAL A 8 -4.86 -6.34 -1.76
N ASP A 9 -5.21 -6.71 -0.56
CA ASP A 9 -5.80 -5.80 0.42
C ASP A 9 -4.79 -4.88 1.13
N GLY A 10 -3.54 -4.90 0.73
CA GLY A 10 -2.51 -4.03 1.29
C GLY A 10 -1.11 -4.47 0.93
N VAL A 11 -0.12 -3.94 1.65
CA VAL A 11 1.29 -4.31 1.51
C VAL A 11 1.66 -5.33 2.58
N TYR A 12 2.31 -6.42 2.17
CA TYR A 12 2.69 -7.52 3.04
C TYR A 12 4.21 -7.63 3.18
N THR A 13 4.65 -8.33 4.21
CA THR A 13 6.08 -8.60 4.45
C THR A 13 6.71 -9.44 3.33
N ALA A 14 5.87 -10.23 2.64
CA ALA A 14 6.26 -11.05 1.50
C ALA A 14 4.99 -11.29 0.67
N ASP A 15 5.12 -11.98 -0.47
CA ASP A 15 3.95 -12.31 -1.29
C ASP A 15 3.05 -13.30 -0.52
N PRO A 16 1.83 -12.91 -0.14
CA PRO A 16 0.96 -13.77 0.65
C PRO A 16 0.50 -15.03 -0.10
N GLU A 17 0.56 -15.04 -1.43
CA GLU A 17 0.24 -16.22 -2.22
C GLU A 17 1.35 -17.28 -2.15
N LYS A 18 2.59 -16.84 -1.96
CA LYS A 18 3.77 -17.73 -1.90
C LYS A 18 4.20 -18.04 -0.48
N ASP A 19 3.93 -17.11 0.45
CA ASP A 19 4.33 -17.25 1.85
C ASP A 19 3.12 -17.07 2.76
N PRO A 20 2.59 -18.17 3.32
CA PRO A 20 1.42 -18.08 4.19
C PRO A 20 1.69 -17.38 5.52
N THR A 21 2.98 -17.13 5.86
CA THR A 21 3.34 -16.40 7.07
C THR A 21 3.44 -14.89 6.83
N ALA A 22 3.22 -14.42 5.61
CA ALA A 22 3.27 -13.00 5.28
C ALA A 22 2.23 -12.23 6.09
N THR A 23 2.66 -11.09 6.64
CA THR A 23 1.82 -10.24 7.47
C THR A 23 1.58 -8.91 6.79
N LYS A 24 0.33 -8.43 6.84
CA LYS A 24 -0.05 -7.15 6.25
C LYS A 24 0.36 -6.00 7.17
N PHE A 25 0.90 -4.93 6.56
CA PHE A 25 1.17 -3.68 7.27
C PHE A 25 -0.09 -2.82 7.30
N GLY A 26 -0.41 -2.24 8.45
CA GLY A 26 -1.40 -1.18 8.53
C GLY A 26 -0.81 0.13 8.02
N GLU A 27 0.40 0.44 8.49
CA GLU A 27 1.16 1.60 8.06
C GLU A 27 2.62 1.19 7.86
N ILE A 28 3.29 1.83 6.88
CA ILE A 28 4.71 1.61 6.61
C ILE A 28 5.26 2.89 6.00
N THR A 29 6.54 3.18 6.22
CA THR A 29 7.20 4.34 5.61
C THR A 29 7.78 4.00 4.25
N PHE A 30 8.00 5.03 3.42
CA PHE A 30 8.69 4.84 2.14
C PHE A 30 10.07 4.22 2.34
N GLU A 31 10.79 4.65 3.38
CA GLU A 31 12.11 4.12 3.68
C GLU A 31 12.07 2.62 3.98
N GLU A 32 11.11 2.17 4.77
CA GLU A 32 10.94 0.75 5.07
C GLU A 32 10.60 -0.06 3.82
N VAL A 33 9.77 0.49 2.94
CA VAL A 33 9.44 -0.16 1.67
C VAL A 33 10.70 -0.39 0.86
N LEU A 34 11.58 0.61 0.79
CA LEU A 34 12.85 0.51 0.07
C LEU A 34 13.83 -0.43 0.76
N GLU A 35 13.97 -0.35 2.08
CA GLU A 35 14.86 -1.22 2.84
C GLU A 35 14.48 -2.68 2.74
N ARG A 36 13.20 -2.97 2.82
CA ARG A 36 12.65 -4.33 2.73
C ARG A 36 12.47 -4.80 1.29
N ARG A 37 12.72 -3.92 0.31
CA ARG A 37 12.55 -4.20 -1.12
C ARG A 37 11.14 -4.69 -1.46
N LEU A 38 10.16 -4.10 -0.82
CA LEU A 38 8.76 -4.43 -1.05
C LEU A 38 8.28 -3.80 -2.35
N LYS A 39 7.40 -4.50 -3.06
CA LYS A 39 6.86 -4.03 -4.32
C LYS A 39 5.48 -3.43 -4.09
N VAL A 40 5.38 -2.10 -4.22
CA VAL A 40 4.11 -1.38 -4.03
C VAL A 40 3.57 -0.91 -5.38
N MET A 41 4.44 -0.33 -6.21
CA MET A 41 4.13 0.16 -7.55
C MET A 41 5.43 0.24 -8.34
N ASP A 42 5.39 0.69 -9.60
CA ASP A 42 6.62 0.85 -10.32
C ASP A 42 7.52 1.90 -9.66
N LEU A 43 8.83 1.75 -9.81
CA LEU A 43 9.81 2.55 -9.09
C LEU A 43 9.72 4.04 -9.41
N THR A 44 9.43 4.40 -10.65
CA THR A 44 9.32 5.80 -11.06
C THR A 44 8.16 6.49 -10.35
N ALA A 45 6.99 5.86 -10.33
CA ALA A 45 5.82 6.41 -9.65
C ALA A 45 6.06 6.48 -8.14
N PHE A 46 6.69 5.45 -7.57
CA PHE A 46 7.01 5.41 -6.14
C PHE A 46 7.96 6.55 -5.75
N THR A 47 9.00 6.78 -6.55
CA THR A 47 9.97 7.85 -6.31
C THR A 47 9.33 9.23 -6.40
N LEU A 48 8.44 9.45 -7.37
CA LEU A 48 7.70 10.71 -7.48
C LEU A 48 6.82 10.97 -6.26
N CYS A 49 6.13 9.96 -5.76
CA CYS A 49 5.32 10.09 -4.55
C CYS A 49 6.20 10.43 -3.34
N ARG A 50 7.35 9.77 -3.22
CA ARG A 50 8.29 10.01 -2.13
C ARG A 50 8.83 11.44 -2.17
N GLU A 51 9.27 11.92 -3.33
CA GLU A 51 9.82 13.26 -3.49
C GLU A 51 8.80 14.35 -3.20
N ASN A 52 7.54 14.13 -3.55
CA ASN A 52 6.47 15.08 -3.31
C ASN A 52 5.75 14.86 -1.97
N ARG A 53 6.22 13.93 -1.17
CA ARG A 53 5.65 13.56 0.14
C ARG A 53 4.17 13.20 0.05
N LEU A 54 3.80 12.50 -1.02
CA LEU A 54 2.44 12.02 -1.21
C LEU A 54 2.27 10.68 -0.52
N GLU A 55 1.31 10.61 0.38
CA GLU A 55 0.94 9.36 1.02
C GLU A 55 0.24 8.45 0.03
N ILE A 56 0.55 7.16 0.07
CA ILE A 56 -0.08 6.14 -0.79
C ILE A 56 -0.95 5.25 0.08
N VAL A 57 -2.18 4.99 -0.36
CA VAL A 57 -3.05 4.00 0.28
C VAL A 57 -3.24 2.85 -0.70
N VAL A 58 -2.76 1.68 -0.32
CA VAL A 58 -2.89 0.43 -1.10
C VAL A 58 -4.07 -0.35 -0.53
N PHE A 59 -5.05 -0.66 -1.35
CA PHE A 59 -6.27 -1.32 -0.89
C PHE A 59 -6.83 -2.25 -1.95
N ASP A 60 -7.69 -3.19 -1.52
CA ASP A 60 -8.39 -4.10 -2.42
C ASP A 60 -9.57 -3.38 -3.10
N MET A 61 -9.45 -3.14 -4.39
CA MET A 61 -10.50 -2.47 -5.15
C MET A 61 -11.60 -3.42 -5.64
N ASP A 62 -11.37 -4.72 -5.56
CA ASP A 62 -12.35 -5.72 -6.00
C ASP A 62 -13.49 -5.90 -4.98
N THR A 63 -13.27 -5.53 -3.73
CA THR A 63 -14.30 -5.58 -2.70
C THR A 63 -15.19 -4.34 -2.81
N ALA A 64 -16.48 -4.56 -3.00
CA ALA A 64 -17.45 -3.46 -3.13
C ALA A 64 -17.44 -2.55 -1.91
N GLY A 65 -17.42 -1.23 -2.17
CA GLY A 65 -17.46 -0.21 -1.13
C GLY A 65 -16.10 0.20 -0.57
N ASN A 66 -15.00 -0.52 -0.88
CA ASN A 66 -13.69 -0.19 -0.33
C ASN A 66 -13.18 1.20 -0.76
N LEU A 67 -13.42 1.60 -1.98
CA LEU A 67 -13.02 2.94 -2.41
C LEU A 67 -13.72 4.03 -1.58
N GLY A 68 -15.01 3.86 -1.34
CA GLY A 68 -15.76 4.78 -0.50
C GLY A 68 -15.25 4.79 0.94
N ARG A 69 -14.87 3.64 1.48
CA ARG A 69 -14.31 3.54 2.83
C ARG A 69 -12.97 4.24 2.96
N VAL A 70 -12.09 4.07 1.96
CA VAL A 70 -10.80 4.77 1.93
C VAL A 70 -11.02 6.29 1.88
N LEU A 71 -11.93 6.76 1.03
CA LEU A 71 -12.26 8.18 0.92
C LEU A 71 -12.90 8.73 2.21
N ALA A 72 -13.61 7.89 2.95
CA ALA A 72 -14.20 8.28 4.24
C ALA A 72 -13.20 8.27 5.39
N GLY A 73 -11.95 7.89 5.15
CA GLY A 73 -10.91 7.85 6.16
C GLY A 73 -10.88 6.58 7.02
N GLU A 74 -11.61 5.53 6.62
CA GLU A 74 -11.54 4.25 7.32
C GLU A 74 -10.18 3.61 7.10
N GLY A 75 -9.65 2.96 8.12
CA GLY A 75 -8.28 2.42 8.09
C GLY A 75 -8.16 1.07 7.38
N ILE A 76 -8.69 0.94 6.18
CA ILE A 76 -8.52 -0.27 5.38
C ILE A 76 -7.27 -0.18 4.49
N GLY A 77 -6.70 -1.34 4.17
CA GLY A 77 -5.50 -1.39 3.33
C GLY A 77 -4.23 -1.04 4.09
N THR A 78 -3.21 -0.66 3.35
CA THR A 78 -1.93 -0.22 3.90
C THR A 78 -1.67 1.23 3.52
N ARG A 79 -1.26 2.02 4.49
CA ARG A 79 -0.90 3.42 4.29
C ARG A 79 0.62 3.55 4.24
N VAL A 80 1.16 3.97 3.09
CA VAL A 80 2.59 4.22 2.92
C VAL A 80 2.84 5.71 3.11
N LYS A 81 3.61 6.05 4.14
CA LYS A 81 3.86 7.45 4.54
C LYS A 81 5.29 7.89 4.28
N PRO A 82 5.51 9.19 4.12
CA PRO A 82 6.87 9.75 4.14
C PRO A 82 7.61 9.47 5.43
#